data_3ae5c06ca8b1a0e90d9deeb8a2a5599a
#
_entry.id   3ae5c06ca8b1a0e90d9deeb8a2a5599a
#
_cell.length_a   1.000
_cell.length_b   1.000
_cell.length_c   1.000
_cell.angle_alpha   90.00
_cell.angle_beta   90.00
_cell.angle_gamma   90.00
#
_symmetry.space_group_name_H-M   'P 1'
#
loop_
_entity.id
_entity.type
_entity.pdbx_description
1 polymer ?
#
loop_
_entity_poly.entity_id
_entity_poly.type
_entity_poly.pdbx_seq_one_letter_code
_entity_poly.pdbx_strand_id
1 'polypeptide(L)'
;MRIENELWTMSGRECDALATELFIIQNNLDRPDKRYKRLLKEAVALKDEIVDGLSLRAVYNYYDDIFLKDDVLVINGQMFVSKVLDGVHPSQFLGAYVFVLTAGDFSYTGRPMIDQVFYDLWGTAFATAARQHLQTHFSQDGRISEVFGPGLFGIPMSTMRGLVSMVDADSIGVTVNSSNFLLPVKSYGGIIFRVSENYRPRGATCATCLGSRLSCNLCEYNPARHLHPEE
;
A
#
# COMPACT_ATOMS: atom_id res chain seq x y z
N MET A 1 2.82 3.04 24.94
CA MET A 1 1.44 3.52 24.63
C MET A 1 0.79 2.45 23.77
N ARG A 2 -0.31 1.87 24.20
CA ARG A 2 -1.03 0.85 23.42
C ARG A 2 -2.19 1.54 22.69
N ILE A 3 -2.21 1.48 21.37
CA ILE A 3 -3.33 1.92 20.54
C ILE A 3 -4.00 0.66 20.03
N GLU A 4 -5.32 0.54 20.20
CA GLU A 4 -6.08 -0.63 19.78
C GLU A 4 -7.25 -0.22 18.89
N ASN A 5 -7.27 -0.80 17.70
CA ASN A 5 -8.33 -0.65 16.67
C ASN A 5 -8.75 0.80 16.43
N GLU A 6 -7.75 1.68 16.35
CA GLU A 6 -8.01 3.07 16.02
C GLU A 6 -8.40 3.19 14.55
N LEU A 7 -9.47 3.95 14.32
CA LEU A 7 -9.99 4.19 12.99
C LEU A 7 -9.40 5.48 12.42
N TRP A 8 -8.89 5.41 11.22
CA TRP A 8 -8.48 6.55 10.40
C TRP A 8 -9.37 6.62 9.17
N THR A 9 -9.84 7.82 8.83
CA THR A 9 -10.71 8.04 7.67
C THR A 9 -10.26 9.26 6.89
N MET A 10 -10.46 9.23 5.58
CA MET A 10 -10.19 10.33 4.66
C MET A 10 -11.22 10.30 3.52
N SER A 11 -11.74 11.43 3.12
CA SER A 11 -12.61 11.52 1.95
C SER A 11 -11.82 11.41 0.65
N GLY A 12 -12.49 11.03 -0.44
CA GLY A 12 -11.86 11.03 -1.77
C GLY A 12 -11.35 12.41 -2.17
N ARG A 13 -12.05 13.48 -1.79
CA ARG A 13 -11.63 14.86 -2.09
C ARG A 13 -10.32 15.26 -1.40
N GLU A 14 -10.12 14.88 -0.16
CA GLU A 14 -8.87 15.15 0.55
C GLU A 14 -7.68 14.40 -0.07
N CYS A 15 -7.95 13.25 -0.67
CA CYS A 15 -6.95 12.38 -1.30
C CYS A 15 -6.73 12.70 -2.80
N ASP A 16 -7.61 13.48 -3.43
CA ASP A 16 -7.72 13.64 -4.89
C ASP A 16 -6.43 14.10 -5.56
N ALA A 17 -5.78 15.12 -5.04
CA ALA A 17 -4.57 15.69 -5.66
C ALA A 17 -3.46 14.64 -5.76
N LEU A 18 -3.17 13.93 -4.67
CA LEU A 18 -2.15 12.90 -4.63
C LEU A 18 -2.54 11.67 -5.45
N ALA A 19 -3.81 11.26 -5.40
CA ALA A 19 -4.31 10.15 -6.20
C ALA A 19 -4.21 10.46 -7.70
N THR A 20 -4.48 11.70 -8.12
CA THR A 20 -4.35 12.13 -9.52
C THR A 20 -2.89 12.10 -9.98
N GLU A 21 -1.96 12.60 -9.20
CA GLU A 21 -0.54 12.53 -9.49
C GLU A 21 -0.06 11.07 -9.65
N LEU A 22 -0.40 10.22 -8.69
CA LEU A 22 -0.07 8.79 -8.72
C LEU A 22 -0.69 8.07 -9.91
N PHE A 23 -1.94 8.37 -10.25
CA PHE A 23 -2.60 7.81 -11.42
C PHE A 23 -1.84 8.12 -12.70
N ILE A 24 -1.44 9.37 -12.89
CA ILE A 24 -0.69 9.82 -14.08
C ILE A 24 0.66 9.11 -14.16
N ILE A 25 1.42 9.10 -13.07
CA ILE A 25 2.77 8.50 -13.03
C ILE A 25 2.71 6.99 -13.22
N GLN A 26 1.85 6.30 -12.49
CA GLN A 26 1.76 4.84 -12.54
C GLN A 26 1.32 4.29 -13.90
N ASN A 27 0.56 5.08 -14.67
CA ASN A 27 0.03 4.69 -15.96
C ASN A 27 0.74 5.37 -17.14
N ASN A 28 1.84 6.11 -16.88
CA ASN A 28 2.63 6.82 -17.90
C ASN A 28 1.76 7.73 -18.81
N LEU A 29 0.84 8.49 -18.22
CA LEU A 29 -0.10 9.36 -18.93
C LEU A 29 0.38 10.81 -19.06
N ASP A 30 1.58 11.13 -18.59
CA ASP A 30 2.24 12.45 -18.68
C ASP A 30 2.84 12.75 -20.07
N ARG A 31 2.66 11.82 -21.03
CA ARG A 31 3.20 11.94 -22.38
C ARG A 31 2.53 13.09 -23.18
N PRO A 32 3.30 13.83 -24.01
CA PRO A 32 2.79 14.99 -24.74
C PRO A 32 1.83 14.63 -25.90
N ASP A 33 1.72 13.37 -26.28
CA ASP A 33 0.90 12.88 -27.39
C ASP A 33 -0.59 13.18 -27.17
N LYS A 34 -1.29 13.57 -28.25
CA LYS A 34 -2.73 13.87 -28.25
C LYS A 34 -3.59 12.70 -27.76
N ARG A 35 -3.18 11.46 -28.02
CA ARG A 35 -3.88 10.24 -27.59
C ARG A 35 -3.85 10.14 -26.07
N TYR A 36 -2.68 10.33 -25.44
CA TYR A 36 -2.57 10.26 -23.96
C TYR A 36 -3.31 11.39 -23.28
N LYS A 37 -3.30 12.61 -23.84
CA LYS A 37 -4.10 13.73 -23.33
C LYS A 37 -5.60 13.44 -23.36
N ARG A 38 -6.09 12.78 -24.44
CA ARG A 38 -7.48 12.36 -24.52
C ARG A 38 -7.82 11.30 -23.49
N LEU A 39 -7.00 10.24 -23.35
CA LEU A 39 -7.20 9.19 -22.36
C LEU A 39 -7.22 9.75 -20.92
N LEU A 40 -6.29 10.66 -20.62
CA LEU A 40 -6.26 11.31 -19.32
C LEU A 40 -7.52 12.14 -19.06
N LYS A 41 -8.03 12.86 -20.04
CA LYS A 41 -9.27 13.63 -19.91
C LYS A 41 -10.47 12.73 -19.64
N GLU A 42 -10.59 11.60 -20.34
CA GLU A 42 -11.65 10.62 -20.12
C GLU A 42 -11.54 9.98 -18.74
N ALA A 43 -10.32 9.61 -18.30
CA ALA A 43 -10.08 9.06 -16.97
C ALA A 43 -10.42 10.06 -15.85
N VAL A 44 -10.04 11.33 -15.99
CA VAL A 44 -10.35 12.38 -15.00
C VAL A 44 -11.85 12.62 -14.91
N ALA A 45 -12.58 12.64 -16.02
CA ALA A 45 -14.03 12.76 -16.01
C ALA A 45 -14.69 11.63 -15.21
N LEU A 46 -14.21 10.39 -15.38
CA LEU A 46 -14.70 9.26 -14.58
C LEU A 46 -14.37 9.41 -13.08
N LYS A 47 -13.17 9.89 -12.75
CA LYS A 47 -12.79 10.17 -11.35
C LYS A 47 -13.75 11.16 -10.70
N ASP A 48 -14.09 12.24 -11.41
CA ASP A 48 -14.97 13.28 -10.88
C ASP A 48 -16.39 12.77 -10.55
N GLU A 49 -16.84 11.69 -11.21
CA GLU A 49 -18.11 11.01 -10.88
C GLU A 49 -18.05 10.22 -9.55
N ILE A 50 -16.89 9.75 -9.14
CA ILE A 50 -16.74 8.81 -8.02
C ILE A 50 -16.14 9.43 -6.77
N VAL A 51 -15.34 10.48 -6.89
CA VAL A 51 -14.51 11.03 -5.83
C VAL A 51 -15.31 11.46 -4.59
N ASP A 52 -16.51 12.00 -4.78
CA ASP A 52 -17.36 12.45 -3.68
C ASP A 52 -17.96 11.31 -2.85
N GLY A 53 -18.13 10.14 -3.46
CA GLY A 53 -18.63 8.94 -2.79
C GLY A 53 -17.53 8.10 -2.11
N LEU A 54 -16.24 8.42 -2.32
CA LEU A 54 -15.15 7.65 -1.76
C LEU A 54 -14.94 7.96 -0.29
N SER A 55 -14.86 6.90 0.51
CA SER A 55 -14.45 6.93 1.92
C SER A 55 -13.29 5.96 2.11
N LEU A 56 -12.10 6.51 2.21
CA LEU A 56 -10.87 5.78 2.46
C LEU A 56 -10.77 5.51 3.95
N ARG A 57 -10.58 4.26 4.34
CA ARG A 57 -10.63 3.86 5.75
C ARG A 57 -9.43 2.98 6.09
N ALA A 58 -8.90 3.17 7.29
CA ALA A 58 -7.94 2.26 7.87
C ALA A 58 -8.28 1.96 9.32
N VAL A 59 -7.90 0.78 9.77
CA VAL A 59 -7.86 0.41 11.17
C VAL A 59 -6.45 -0.01 11.52
N TYR A 60 -5.94 0.41 12.68
CA TYR A 60 -4.59 0.11 13.08
C TYR A 60 -4.42 -0.08 14.58
N ASN A 61 -3.39 -0.84 14.94
CA ASN A 61 -2.90 -1.02 16.29
C ASN A 61 -1.44 -0.58 16.38
N TYR A 62 -1.03 -0.10 17.55
CA TYR A 62 0.36 0.15 17.87
C TYR A 62 0.86 -0.82 18.93
N TYR A 63 1.99 -1.47 18.63
CA TYR A 63 2.68 -2.41 19.50
C TYR A 63 4.08 -1.90 19.81
N ASP A 64 4.42 -1.82 21.09
CA ASP A 64 5.75 -1.47 21.59
C ASP A 64 6.59 -2.71 21.95
N ASP A 65 5.95 -3.89 22.06
CA ASP A 65 6.63 -5.17 22.27
C ASP A 65 6.93 -5.84 20.93
N ILE A 66 8.14 -5.62 20.44
CA ILE A 66 8.64 -6.16 19.18
C ILE A 66 9.86 -7.03 19.48
N PHE A 67 9.83 -8.27 19.05
CA PHE A 67 10.99 -9.14 19.06
C PHE A 67 11.55 -9.28 17.64
N LEU A 68 12.83 -8.96 17.47
CA LEU A 68 13.57 -9.17 16.23
C LEU A 68 14.83 -9.96 16.52
N LYS A 69 15.00 -11.08 15.81
CA LYS A 69 16.25 -11.86 15.83
C LYS A 69 16.52 -12.38 14.42
N ASP A 70 17.69 -12.07 13.91
CA ASP A 70 18.08 -12.40 12.53
C ASP A 70 17.06 -11.85 11.52
N ASP A 71 16.42 -12.70 10.73
CA ASP A 71 15.38 -12.34 9.76
C ASP A 71 13.95 -12.56 10.28
N VAL A 72 13.80 -12.92 11.57
CA VAL A 72 12.51 -13.23 12.22
C VAL A 72 12.04 -12.05 13.05
N LEU A 73 10.87 -11.54 12.72
CA LEU A 73 10.14 -10.51 13.44
C LEU A 73 8.91 -11.11 14.10
N VAL A 74 8.73 -10.88 15.40
CA VAL A 74 7.51 -11.24 16.12
C VAL A 74 6.87 -10.00 16.72
N ILE A 75 5.59 -9.77 16.43
CA ILE A 75 4.76 -8.70 16.98
C ILE A 75 3.49 -9.35 17.50
N ASN A 76 3.18 -9.16 18.79
CA ASN A 76 1.97 -9.70 19.42
C ASN A 76 1.73 -11.20 19.11
N GLY A 77 2.80 -12.01 19.11
CA GLY A 77 2.75 -13.45 18.83
C GLY A 77 2.64 -13.83 17.36
N GLN A 78 2.47 -12.88 16.44
CA GLN A 78 2.50 -13.13 15.00
C GLN A 78 3.94 -13.04 14.48
N MET A 79 4.34 -14.04 13.69
CA MET A 79 5.69 -14.15 13.16
C MET A 79 5.74 -13.76 11.67
N PHE A 80 6.70 -12.91 11.33
CA PHE A 80 7.01 -12.50 9.97
C PHE A 80 8.49 -12.76 9.71
N VAL A 81 8.80 -13.28 8.53
CA VAL A 81 10.19 -13.58 8.15
C VAL A 81 10.55 -12.76 6.93
N SER A 82 11.64 -12.01 7.01
CA SER A 82 12.16 -11.22 5.90
C SER A 82 13.66 -11.04 5.99
N LYS A 83 14.38 -11.55 5.00
CA LYS A 83 15.84 -11.41 4.91
C LYS A 83 16.33 -9.95 4.91
N VAL A 84 15.46 -9.01 4.57
CA VAL A 84 15.82 -7.58 4.61
C VAL A 84 15.98 -7.06 6.04
N LEU A 85 15.45 -7.78 7.03
CA LEU A 85 15.60 -7.47 8.45
C LEU A 85 16.91 -8.03 9.04
N ASP A 86 17.58 -8.92 8.32
CA ASP A 86 18.87 -9.45 8.75
C ASP A 86 19.89 -8.32 8.94
N GLY A 87 20.60 -8.35 10.07
CA GLY A 87 21.54 -7.30 10.47
C GLY A 87 20.92 -5.98 10.96
N VAL A 88 19.58 -5.89 11.09
CA VAL A 88 18.96 -4.77 11.80
C VAL A 88 19.10 -4.99 13.30
N HIS A 89 19.67 -4.01 14.00
CA HIS A 89 19.72 -4.09 15.45
C HIS A 89 18.30 -3.83 16.04
N PRO A 90 17.78 -4.70 16.93
CA PRO A 90 16.42 -4.57 17.49
C PRO A 90 16.11 -3.20 18.07
N SER A 91 17.08 -2.53 18.71
CA SER A 91 16.92 -1.19 19.29
C SER A 91 16.64 -0.08 18.27
N GLN A 92 16.74 -0.37 16.98
CA GLN A 92 16.34 0.58 15.93
C GLN A 92 14.82 0.63 15.74
N PHE A 93 14.08 -0.37 16.20
CA PHE A 93 12.63 -0.41 16.19
C PHE A 93 12.08 -0.05 17.57
N LEU A 94 11.37 1.07 17.63
CA LEU A 94 10.80 1.62 18.88
C LEU A 94 9.35 1.20 19.10
N GLY A 95 8.73 0.62 18.09
CA GLY A 95 7.35 0.15 18.07
C GLY A 95 6.89 -0.09 16.64
N ALA A 96 5.71 -0.68 16.46
CA ALA A 96 5.14 -1.02 15.17
C ALA A 96 3.66 -0.61 15.08
N TYR A 97 3.30 0.12 14.05
CA TYR A 97 1.92 0.25 13.59
C TYR A 97 1.61 -0.94 12.68
N VAL A 98 0.62 -1.74 13.04
CA VAL A 98 0.04 -2.77 12.18
C VAL A 98 -1.29 -2.22 11.69
N PHE A 99 -1.50 -2.19 10.40
CA PHE A 99 -2.68 -1.57 9.81
C PHE A 99 -3.29 -2.40 8.68
N VAL A 100 -4.58 -2.21 8.48
CA VAL A 100 -5.33 -2.58 7.28
C VAL A 100 -6.04 -1.34 6.78
N LEU A 101 -5.97 -1.09 5.47
CA LEU A 101 -6.54 0.07 4.79
C LEU A 101 -7.33 -0.38 3.58
N THR A 102 -8.43 0.31 3.27
CA THR A 102 -9.21 0.08 2.05
C THR A 102 -9.65 1.39 1.40
N ALA A 103 -9.65 1.41 0.08
CA ALA A 103 -10.34 2.43 -0.73
C ALA A 103 -11.77 2.01 -1.09
N GLY A 104 -12.23 0.83 -0.64
CA GLY A 104 -13.54 0.29 -0.93
C GLY A 104 -13.57 -0.58 -2.17
N ASP A 105 -14.78 -0.86 -2.65
CA ASP A 105 -15.02 -1.69 -3.83
C ASP A 105 -14.99 -0.83 -5.10
N PHE A 106 -14.11 -1.19 -6.01
CA PHE A 106 -13.96 -0.62 -7.35
C PHE A 106 -14.39 -1.62 -8.43
N SER A 107 -15.24 -2.56 -8.08
CA SER A 107 -15.89 -3.42 -9.08
C SER A 107 -16.98 -2.64 -9.81
N TYR A 108 -16.88 -2.58 -11.12
CA TYR A 108 -17.81 -1.81 -11.95
C TYR A 108 -18.39 -2.68 -13.06
N THR A 109 -19.70 -2.94 -13.00
CA THR A 109 -20.41 -3.70 -14.02
C THR A 109 -21.34 -2.78 -14.81
N GLY A 110 -21.46 -3.02 -16.12
CA GLY A 110 -22.45 -2.34 -16.98
C GLY A 110 -21.96 -1.10 -17.72
N ARG A 111 -20.66 -0.73 -17.63
CA ARG A 111 -20.05 0.33 -18.43
C ARG A 111 -19.10 -0.22 -19.51
N PRO A 112 -18.69 0.61 -20.49
CA PRO A 112 -17.67 0.24 -21.48
C PRO A 112 -16.40 -0.29 -20.81
N MET A 113 -15.70 -1.19 -21.50
CA MET A 113 -14.48 -1.83 -20.96
C MET A 113 -13.41 -0.81 -20.55
N ILE A 114 -13.28 0.28 -21.30
CA ILE A 114 -12.29 1.32 -20.98
C ILE A 114 -12.57 2.00 -19.64
N ASP A 115 -13.84 2.25 -19.32
CA ASP A 115 -14.25 2.82 -18.04
C ASP A 115 -13.95 1.87 -16.89
N GLN A 116 -14.16 0.55 -17.10
CA GLN A 116 -13.84 -0.47 -16.10
C GLN A 116 -12.32 -0.48 -15.79
N VAL A 117 -11.49 -0.35 -16.84
CA VAL A 117 -10.02 -0.24 -16.67
C VAL A 117 -9.66 1.02 -15.90
N PHE A 118 -10.20 2.18 -16.26
CA PHE A 118 -9.91 3.41 -15.52
C PHE A 118 -10.40 3.35 -14.07
N TYR A 119 -11.56 2.76 -13.84
CA TYR A 119 -12.10 2.57 -12.50
C TYR A 119 -11.17 1.73 -11.62
N ASP A 120 -10.67 0.62 -12.15
CA ASP A 120 -9.68 -0.22 -11.47
C ASP A 120 -8.38 0.52 -11.20
N LEU A 121 -7.86 1.27 -12.16
CA LEU A 121 -6.64 2.07 -12.01
C LEU A 121 -6.81 3.20 -11.00
N TRP A 122 -7.97 3.88 -10.98
CA TRP A 122 -8.28 4.88 -9.96
C TRP A 122 -8.36 4.28 -8.56
N GLY A 123 -8.97 3.11 -8.41
CA GLY A 123 -8.98 2.39 -7.14
C GLY A 123 -7.57 2.14 -6.60
N THR A 124 -6.64 1.76 -7.48
CA THR A 124 -5.23 1.58 -7.13
C THR A 124 -4.56 2.89 -6.73
N ALA A 125 -4.81 3.97 -7.46
CA ALA A 125 -4.24 5.29 -7.18
C ALA A 125 -4.75 5.84 -5.83
N PHE A 126 -6.06 5.77 -5.56
CA PHE A 126 -6.65 6.19 -4.29
C PHE A 126 -6.15 5.36 -3.11
N ALA A 127 -6.08 4.04 -3.24
CA ALA A 127 -5.57 3.18 -2.17
C ALA A 127 -4.08 3.48 -1.88
N THR A 128 -3.28 3.76 -2.92
CA THR A 128 -1.86 4.14 -2.75
C THR A 128 -1.72 5.51 -2.10
N ALA A 129 -2.52 6.50 -2.51
CA ALA A 129 -2.52 7.83 -1.93
C ALA A 129 -2.96 7.80 -0.46
N ALA A 130 -4.03 7.07 -0.14
CA ALA A 130 -4.49 6.88 1.24
C ALA A 130 -3.42 6.25 2.13
N ARG A 131 -2.67 5.26 1.61
CA ARG A 131 -1.54 4.68 2.31
C ARG A 131 -0.43 5.70 2.60
N GLN A 132 -0.12 6.60 1.66
CA GLN A 132 0.88 7.66 1.90
C GLN A 132 0.39 8.68 2.93
N HIS A 133 -0.89 9.06 2.91
CA HIS A 133 -1.48 9.92 3.94
C HIS A 133 -1.46 9.25 5.32
N LEU A 134 -1.76 7.94 5.40
CA LEU A 134 -1.66 7.18 6.65
C LEU A 134 -0.21 7.13 7.16
N GLN A 135 0.78 6.98 6.28
CA GLN A 135 2.20 7.09 6.66
C GLN A 135 2.54 8.48 7.22
N THR A 136 2.03 9.54 6.59
CA THR A 136 2.19 10.91 7.08
C THR A 136 1.54 11.08 8.46
N HIS A 137 0.36 10.49 8.68
CA HIS A 137 -0.29 10.49 9.99
C HIS A 137 0.60 9.82 11.06
N PHE A 138 1.12 8.63 10.80
CA PHE A 138 2.01 7.94 11.75
C PHE A 138 3.34 8.68 11.97
N SER A 139 3.82 9.43 11.00
CA SER A 139 5.07 10.20 11.14
C SER A 139 4.97 11.38 12.11
N GLN A 140 3.75 11.77 12.51
CA GLN A 140 3.55 12.80 13.53
C GLN A 140 4.03 12.35 14.92
N ASP A 141 4.03 11.04 15.19
CA ASP A 141 4.51 10.46 16.43
C ASP A 141 6.02 10.19 16.45
N GLY A 142 6.72 10.54 15.38
CA GLY A 142 8.16 10.38 15.24
C GLY A 142 8.56 9.78 13.90
N ARG A 143 9.84 9.45 13.78
CA ARG A 143 10.38 8.88 12.55
C ARG A 143 9.85 7.49 12.31
N ILE A 144 9.42 7.21 11.08
CA ILE A 144 8.87 5.92 10.65
C ILE A 144 9.73 5.25 9.58
N SER A 145 9.56 3.93 9.44
CA SER A 145 10.15 3.14 8.36
C SER A 145 9.31 3.18 7.08
N GLU A 146 9.81 2.55 6.04
CA GLU A 146 9.00 2.06 4.92
C GLU A 146 7.94 1.05 5.37
N VAL A 147 6.97 0.77 4.49
CA VAL A 147 5.92 -0.24 4.76
C VAL A 147 6.46 -1.63 4.52
N PHE A 148 6.39 -2.47 5.55
CA PHE A 148 6.59 -3.91 5.48
C PHE A 148 5.24 -4.63 5.42
N GLY A 149 5.21 -5.85 4.90
CA GLY A 149 3.99 -6.64 4.93
C GLY A 149 3.98 -7.78 3.91
N PRO A 150 2.93 -8.60 3.93
CA PRO A 150 2.79 -9.70 2.99
C PRO A 150 2.90 -9.24 1.53
N GLY A 151 3.78 -9.88 0.77
CA GLY A 151 4.12 -9.50 -0.60
C GLY A 151 5.20 -8.42 -0.74
N LEU A 152 5.61 -7.77 0.36
CA LEU A 152 6.66 -6.76 0.38
C LEU A 152 7.90 -7.31 1.11
N PHE A 153 9.09 -6.91 0.68
CA PHE A 153 10.37 -7.26 1.31
C PHE A 153 10.55 -8.78 1.55
N GLY A 154 9.97 -9.62 0.69
CA GLY A 154 10.06 -11.06 0.79
C GLY A 154 9.19 -11.69 1.88
N ILE A 155 8.33 -10.95 2.57
CA ILE A 155 7.36 -11.50 3.51
C ILE A 155 6.29 -12.28 2.74
N PRO A 156 6.07 -13.58 3.05
CA PRO A 156 5.13 -14.40 2.28
C PRO A 156 3.68 -13.91 2.39
N MET A 157 2.92 -14.00 1.28
CA MET A 157 1.48 -13.68 1.28
C MET A 157 0.66 -14.55 2.25
N SER A 158 1.13 -15.74 2.59
CA SER A 158 0.48 -16.62 3.57
C SER A 158 0.38 -16.01 4.98
N THR A 159 1.19 -14.99 5.29
CA THR A 159 1.15 -14.28 6.58
C THR A 159 0.04 -13.22 6.66
N MET A 160 -0.69 -12.96 5.56
CA MET A 160 -1.75 -11.94 5.53
C MET A 160 -2.85 -12.19 6.56
N ARG A 161 -3.27 -13.45 6.77
CA ARG A 161 -4.27 -13.77 7.79
C ARG A 161 -3.79 -13.42 9.20
N GLY A 162 -2.53 -13.72 9.49
CA GLY A 162 -1.92 -13.36 10.77
C GLY A 162 -1.87 -11.85 10.97
N LEU A 163 -1.48 -11.10 9.93
CA LEU A 163 -1.46 -9.64 10.00
C LEU A 163 -2.86 -9.06 10.23
N VAL A 164 -3.86 -9.52 9.46
CA VAL A 164 -5.25 -9.02 9.58
C VAL A 164 -5.86 -9.36 10.93
N SER A 165 -5.52 -10.51 11.53
CA SER A 165 -6.00 -10.88 12.87
C SER A 165 -5.46 -9.99 14.00
N MET A 166 -4.49 -9.14 13.72
CA MET A 166 -3.93 -8.19 14.69
C MET A 166 -4.72 -6.88 14.80
N VAL A 167 -5.71 -6.65 13.92
CA VAL A 167 -6.57 -5.46 13.91
C VAL A 167 -8.02 -5.87 13.63
N ASP A 168 -8.99 -5.02 13.99
CA ASP A 168 -10.41 -5.25 13.65
C ASP A 168 -10.72 -4.81 12.21
N ALA A 169 -10.21 -5.57 11.22
CA ALA A 169 -10.39 -5.26 9.80
C ALA A 169 -11.85 -5.33 9.34
N ASP A 170 -12.69 -6.12 10.03
CA ASP A 170 -14.12 -6.23 9.74
C ASP A 170 -14.84 -4.90 9.99
N SER A 171 -14.37 -4.06 10.93
CA SER A 171 -14.93 -2.74 11.21
C SER A 171 -14.87 -1.78 10.01
N ILE A 172 -13.95 -2.01 9.08
CA ILE A 172 -13.81 -1.24 7.84
C ILE A 172 -14.24 -2.06 6.60
N GLY A 173 -14.85 -3.24 6.81
CA GLY A 173 -15.36 -4.11 5.74
C GLY A 173 -14.27 -4.84 4.95
N VAL A 174 -13.11 -5.12 5.56
CA VAL A 174 -12.01 -5.84 4.91
C VAL A 174 -11.91 -7.27 5.46
N THR A 175 -11.85 -8.23 4.54
CA THR A 175 -11.68 -9.65 4.85
C THR A 175 -10.52 -10.26 4.06
N VAL A 176 -10.11 -11.48 4.42
CA VAL A 176 -9.07 -12.23 3.70
C VAL A 176 -9.66 -13.47 3.06
N ASN A 177 -9.51 -13.61 1.75
CA ASN A 177 -10.01 -14.79 1.02
C ASN A 177 -9.12 -16.04 1.22
N SER A 178 -9.52 -17.17 0.62
CA SER A 178 -8.78 -18.44 0.72
C SER A 178 -7.36 -18.38 0.14
N SER A 179 -7.08 -17.46 -0.78
CA SER A 179 -5.77 -17.25 -1.41
C SER A 179 -4.91 -16.20 -0.71
N ASN A 180 -5.31 -15.76 0.48
CA ASN A 180 -4.66 -14.73 1.30
C ASN A 180 -4.63 -13.32 0.68
N PHE A 181 -5.59 -13.00 -0.20
CA PHE A 181 -5.79 -11.64 -0.69
C PHE A 181 -6.84 -10.92 0.14
N LEU A 182 -6.67 -9.62 0.30
CA LEU A 182 -7.65 -8.73 0.92
C LEU A 182 -8.85 -8.50 -0.01
N LEU A 183 -10.03 -8.43 0.57
CA LEU A 183 -11.27 -8.02 -0.09
C LEU A 183 -11.89 -6.88 0.73
N PRO A 184 -12.27 -5.76 0.07
CA PRO A 184 -12.17 -5.45 -1.37
C PRO A 184 -10.74 -5.45 -1.88
N VAL A 185 -10.53 -5.65 -3.19
CA VAL A 185 -9.19 -5.79 -3.80
C VAL A 185 -8.33 -4.53 -3.65
N LYS A 186 -8.96 -3.35 -3.56
CA LYS A 186 -8.26 -2.08 -3.35
C LYS A 186 -8.00 -1.81 -1.86
N SER A 187 -7.36 -2.81 -1.22
CA SER A 187 -6.99 -2.79 0.20
C SER A 187 -5.51 -3.10 0.38
N TYR A 188 -4.92 -2.57 1.45
CA TYR A 188 -3.55 -2.84 1.88
C TYR A 188 -3.52 -3.33 3.32
N GLY A 189 -2.63 -4.27 3.62
CA GLY A 189 -2.26 -4.63 4.98
C GLY A 189 -0.75 -4.49 5.15
N GLY A 190 -0.30 -3.89 6.25
CA GLY A 190 1.12 -3.66 6.44
C GLY A 190 1.53 -3.34 7.86
N ILE A 191 2.85 -3.23 8.02
CA ILE A 191 3.55 -2.89 9.24
C ILE A 191 4.44 -1.69 8.94
N ILE A 192 4.36 -0.66 9.77
CA ILE A 192 5.25 0.51 9.74
C ILE A 192 5.88 0.62 11.11
N PHE A 193 7.20 0.61 11.16
CA PHE A 193 7.90 0.76 12.44
C PHE A 193 8.09 2.23 12.78
N ARG A 194 7.89 2.58 14.04
CA ARG A 194 8.51 3.77 14.61
C ARG A 194 9.99 3.44 14.86
N VAL A 195 10.88 4.28 14.33
CA VAL A 195 12.30 3.94 14.28
C VAL A 195 13.18 5.02 14.92
N SER A 196 14.35 4.58 15.41
CA SER A 196 15.37 5.47 15.94
C SER A 196 16.05 6.26 14.81
N GLU A 197 16.78 7.32 15.19
CA GLU A 197 17.55 8.16 14.24
C GLU A 197 18.62 7.36 13.47
N ASN A 198 19.12 6.30 14.06
CA ASN A 198 20.14 5.44 13.46
C ASN A 198 19.58 4.44 12.43
N TYR A 199 18.27 4.32 12.30
CA TYR A 199 17.66 3.45 11.29
C TYR A 199 18.01 3.93 9.88
N ARG A 200 18.34 2.98 9.01
CA ARG A 200 18.54 3.23 7.57
C ARG A 200 17.49 2.46 6.78
N PRO A 201 16.77 3.11 5.86
CA PRO A 201 15.80 2.44 4.99
C PRO A 201 16.47 1.29 4.22
N ARG A 202 15.72 0.21 4.04
CA ARG A 202 16.21 -1.02 3.43
C ARG A 202 16.20 -1.00 1.89
N GLY A 203 15.98 0.17 1.32
CA GLY A 203 15.93 0.37 -0.12
C GLY A 203 14.59 -0.08 -0.73
N ALA A 204 14.59 -0.28 -2.04
CA ALA A 204 13.39 -0.64 -2.75
C ALA A 204 12.99 -2.09 -2.45
N THR A 205 11.69 -2.30 -2.22
CA THR A 205 11.11 -3.63 -2.02
C THR A 205 11.38 -4.58 -3.20
N CYS A 206 11.64 -4.04 -4.40
CA CYS A 206 11.97 -4.81 -5.60
C CYS A 206 13.25 -5.63 -5.46
N ALA A 207 14.22 -5.22 -4.64
CA ALA A 207 15.49 -5.93 -4.46
C ALA A 207 15.27 -7.33 -3.84
N THR A 208 14.26 -7.49 -3.00
CA THR A 208 13.94 -8.72 -2.27
C THR A 208 12.61 -9.34 -2.71
N CYS A 209 11.99 -8.80 -3.77
CA CYS A 209 10.69 -9.26 -4.25
C CYS A 209 10.77 -10.71 -4.77
N LEU A 210 9.82 -11.54 -4.33
CA LEU A 210 9.67 -12.92 -4.81
C LEU A 210 8.88 -13.02 -6.11
N GLY A 211 8.32 -11.90 -6.61
CA GLY A 211 7.58 -11.84 -7.86
C GLY A 211 8.47 -11.91 -9.10
N SER A 212 7.84 -12.16 -10.25
CA SER A 212 8.53 -12.14 -11.53
C SER A 212 8.92 -10.70 -11.91
N ARG A 213 10.21 -10.46 -12.09
CA ARG A 213 10.73 -9.16 -12.53
C ARG A 213 10.21 -8.74 -13.91
N LEU A 214 9.88 -9.70 -14.78
CA LEU A 214 9.42 -9.47 -16.14
C LEU A 214 7.91 -9.18 -16.22
N SER A 215 7.12 -9.66 -15.26
CA SER A 215 5.66 -9.50 -15.27
C SER A 215 5.13 -8.35 -14.41
N CYS A 216 5.99 -7.74 -13.59
CA CYS A 216 5.59 -6.63 -12.74
C CYS A 216 5.90 -5.29 -13.40
N ASN A 217 4.87 -4.56 -13.82
CA ASN A 217 5.03 -3.22 -14.42
C ASN A 217 5.59 -2.16 -13.45
N LEU A 218 5.56 -2.44 -12.14
CA LEU A 218 6.11 -1.55 -11.11
C LEU A 218 7.52 -1.95 -10.69
N CYS A 219 8.07 -3.06 -11.20
CA CYS A 219 9.38 -3.57 -10.82
C CYS A 219 10.50 -2.67 -11.35
N GLU A 220 11.34 -2.15 -10.45
CA GLU A 220 12.51 -1.34 -10.81
C GLU A 220 13.53 -2.10 -11.68
N TYR A 221 13.55 -3.43 -11.57
CA TYR A 221 14.43 -4.31 -12.36
C TYR A 221 13.76 -4.86 -13.63
N ASN A 222 12.56 -4.39 -13.97
CA ASN A 222 11.91 -4.81 -15.22
C ASN A 222 12.55 -4.08 -16.40
N PRO A 223 13.25 -4.78 -17.33
CA PRO A 223 13.90 -4.14 -18.45
C PRO A 223 12.92 -3.41 -19.39
N ALA A 224 11.65 -3.84 -19.45
CA ALA A 224 10.63 -3.16 -20.24
C ALA A 224 10.28 -1.75 -19.72
N ARG A 225 10.60 -1.45 -18.45
CA ARG A 225 10.40 -0.12 -17.86
C ARG A 225 11.45 0.91 -18.33
N HIS A 226 12.60 0.41 -18.79
CA HIS A 226 13.71 1.22 -19.28
C HIS A 226 13.77 1.27 -20.81
N LEU A 227 12.86 0.55 -21.50
CA LEU A 227 12.76 0.56 -22.97
C LEU A 227 11.83 1.67 -23.46
N HIS A 228 11.95 2.89 -22.94
CA HIS A 228 11.49 4.05 -23.66
C HIS A 228 12.69 4.63 -24.38
N PRO A 229 12.81 4.43 -25.71
CA PRO A 229 13.77 5.18 -26.48
C PRO A 229 13.40 6.65 -26.35
N GLU A 230 14.38 7.46 -25.98
CA GLU A 230 14.39 8.86 -26.32
C GLU A 230 14.31 8.93 -27.87
N GLU A 231 13.12 9.25 -28.42
CA GLU A 231 12.92 9.79 -29.75
C GLU A 231 11.73 10.75 -29.75
#